data_dd99abbe318671d630c769c1d1840156
#
_entry.id   dd99abbe318671d630c769c1d1840156
#
_cell.length_a   1.000
_cell.length_b   1.000
_cell.length_c   1.000
_cell.angle_alpha   90.00
_cell.angle_beta   90.00
_cell.angle_gamma   90.00
#
_symmetry.space_group_name_H-M   'P 1'
#
loop_
_entity.id
_entity.type
_entity.pdbx_description
1 polymer ?
#
loop_
_entity_poly.entity_id
_entity_poly.type
_entity_poly.pdbx_seq_one_letter_code
_entity_poly.pdbx_strand_id
1 'polypeptide(L)'
;MKEQQVIFTNDICEALNKFTKEISHDRLFMLFDTETMVHCMPLLTSFMNEYDEAHPQAHIKTIVIGSTDTAKNIQSLTEVWQALSDNHATRHSLLINVGGGMITDLGGFAAASFKRGINFINVATSLLGAVDAAVGGKTGINLGSLKNEIGAFAPASAVLISTKFFETLDRENLLSGYAEMLKHGILSNEQ
;
A
#
# COMPACT_ATOMS: atom_id res chain seq x y z
N MET A 1 -4.06 -18.37 8.70
CA MET A 1 -3.69 -17.11 7.99
C MET A 1 -2.18 -17.05 7.97
N LYS A 2 -1.56 -16.65 6.84
CA LYS A 2 -0.11 -16.34 6.85
C LYS A 2 0.09 -15.14 7.77
N GLU A 3 1.12 -15.21 8.61
CA GLU A 3 1.49 -14.11 9.48
C GLU A 3 1.98 -12.94 8.63
N GLN A 4 1.47 -11.73 8.88
CA GLN A 4 1.89 -10.53 8.18
C GLN A 4 3.30 -10.15 8.62
N GLN A 5 4.23 -10.00 7.68
CA GLN A 5 5.59 -9.55 7.98
C GLN A 5 5.65 -8.03 7.99
N VAL A 6 6.15 -7.44 9.07
CA VAL A 6 6.41 -6.00 9.19
C VAL A 6 7.91 -5.78 9.18
N ILE A 7 8.42 -5.05 8.19
CA ILE A 7 9.85 -4.88 7.92
C ILE A 7 10.21 -3.39 7.97
N PHE A 8 11.09 -3.04 8.88
CA PHE A 8 11.75 -1.73 8.89
C PHE A 8 13.02 -1.80 8.06
N THR A 9 13.19 -0.86 7.13
CA THR A 9 14.33 -0.86 6.23
C THR A 9 14.84 0.54 5.94
N ASN A 10 16.16 0.66 5.77
CA ASN A 10 16.80 1.86 5.25
C ASN A 10 16.94 1.84 3.72
N ASP A 11 16.73 0.67 3.10
CA ASP A 11 16.75 0.48 1.64
C ASP A 11 15.45 -0.19 1.21
N ILE A 12 14.51 0.64 0.76
CA ILE A 12 13.19 0.19 0.32
C ILE A 12 13.27 -0.59 -0.99
N CYS A 13 14.21 -0.24 -1.88
CA CYS A 13 14.37 -0.91 -3.16
C CYS A 13 14.89 -2.33 -2.97
N GLU A 14 15.88 -2.53 -2.08
CA GLU A 14 16.36 -3.86 -1.71
C GLU A 14 15.25 -4.72 -1.11
N ALA A 15 14.46 -4.15 -0.18
CA ALA A 15 13.35 -4.86 0.44
C ALA A 15 12.28 -5.26 -0.60
N LEU A 16 11.91 -4.37 -1.52
CA LEU A 16 10.96 -4.68 -2.60
C LEU A 16 11.53 -5.75 -3.55
N ASN A 17 12.79 -5.66 -3.94
CA ASN A 17 13.46 -6.68 -4.76
C ASN A 17 13.45 -8.06 -4.10
N LYS A 18 13.64 -8.13 -2.79
CA LYS A 18 13.55 -9.38 -2.04
C LYS A 18 12.14 -9.96 -2.10
N PHE A 19 11.13 -9.18 -1.71
CA PHE A 19 9.74 -9.68 -1.62
C PHE A 19 9.14 -10.01 -2.99
N THR A 20 9.48 -9.27 -4.04
CA THR A 20 9.01 -9.59 -5.41
C THR A 20 9.63 -10.88 -5.94
N LYS A 21 10.82 -11.27 -5.48
CA LYS A 21 11.41 -12.58 -5.79
C LYS A 21 10.80 -13.72 -4.96
N GLU A 22 10.40 -13.46 -3.72
CA GLU A 22 9.81 -14.46 -2.82
C GLU A 22 8.32 -14.73 -3.13
N ILE A 23 7.58 -13.71 -3.59
CA ILE A 23 6.16 -13.82 -3.93
C ILE A 23 6.05 -14.11 -5.43
N SER A 24 5.74 -15.37 -5.77
CA SER A 24 5.50 -15.73 -7.17
C SER A 24 4.34 -14.93 -7.76
N HIS A 25 4.58 -14.24 -8.87
CA HIS A 25 3.57 -13.44 -9.56
C HIS A 25 3.85 -13.39 -11.07
N ASP A 26 2.81 -13.11 -11.85
CA ASP A 26 2.88 -12.99 -13.30
C ASP A 26 2.93 -11.54 -13.79
N ARG A 27 2.42 -10.61 -13.00
CA ARG A 27 2.40 -9.17 -13.28
C ARG A 27 2.53 -8.39 -11.99
N LEU A 28 3.19 -7.24 -12.08
CA LEU A 28 3.39 -6.33 -10.97
C LEU A 28 2.68 -5.01 -11.23
N PHE A 29 1.90 -4.58 -10.24
CA PHE A 29 1.21 -3.30 -10.22
C PHE A 29 1.67 -2.48 -9.04
N MET A 30 1.76 -1.16 -9.21
CA MET A 30 2.03 -0.21 -8.12
C MET A 30 0.92 0.82 -8.05
N LEU A 31 0.28 0.93 -6.90
CA LEU A 31 -0.79 1.88 -6.62
C LEU A 31 -0.24 3.05 -5.81
N PHE A 32 -0.48 4.25 -6.29
CA PHE A 32 -0.15 5.53 -5.67
C PHE A 32 -1.40 6.40 -5.58
N ASP A 33 -1.36 7.40 -4.73
CA ASP A 33 -2.17 8.61 -4.90
C ASP A 33 -1.35 9.72 -5.58
N THR A 34 -1.99 10.83 -5.91
CA THR A 34 -1.34 11.95 -6.62
C THR A 34 -0.15 12.54 -5.84
N GLU A 35 -0.18 12.56 -4.50
CA GLU A 35 0.89 13.07 -3.66
C GLU A 35 2.05 12.06 -3.56
N THR A 36 1.72 10.80 -3.30
CA THR A 36 2.75 9.75 -3.20
C THR A 36 3.41 9.46 -4.54
N MET A 37 2.71 9.66 -5.65
CA MET A 37 3.33 9.61 -6.98
C MET A 37 4.42 10.67 -7.15
N VAL A 38 4.21 11.87 -6.62
CA VAL A 38 5.19 12.97 -6.71
C VAL A 38 6.34 12.79 -5.71
N HIS A 39 6.02 12.47 -4.45
CA HIS A 39 6.98 12.51 -3.36
C HIS A 39 7.65 11.17 -3.06
N CYS A 40 6.99 10.06 -3.33
CA CYS A 40 7.48 8.72 -2.95
C CYS A 40 8.02 7.91 -4.14
N MET A 41 7.42 8.05 -5.33
CA MET A 41 7.87 7.30 -6.50
C MET A 41 9.34 7.53 -6.85
N PRO A 42 9.92 8.74 -6.73
CA PRO A 42 11.34 8.94 -6.99
C PRO A 42 12.28 8.06 -6.15
N LEU A 43 11.89 7.72 -4.91
CA LEU A 43 12.65 6.82 -4.04
C LEU A 43 12.59 5.35 -4.47
N LEU A 44 11.68 5.01 -5.39
CA LEU A 44 11.44 3.65 -5.88
C LEU A 44 11.95 3.43 -7.31
N THR A 45 12.50 4.47 -7.95
CA THR A 45 12.90 4.45 -9.36
C THR A 45 13.93 3.36 -9.66
N SER A 46 14.90 3.13 -8.76
CA SER A 46 15.90 2.07 -8.95
C SER A 46 15.24 0.69 -8.99
N PHE A 47 14.36 0.40 -8.03
CA PHE A 47 13.60 -0.86 -8.02
C PHE A 47 12.77 -1.04 -9.30
N MET A 48 12.06 0.02 -9.73
CA MET A 48 11.20 -0.05 -10.92
C MET A 48 12.00 -0.34 -12.19
N ASN A 49 13.14 0.33 -12.37
CA ASN A 49 14.03 0.10 -13.51
C ASN A 49 14.62 -1.31 -13.50
N GLU A 50 15.15 -1.76 -12.36
CA GLU A 50 15.73 -3.09 -12.21
C GLU A 50 14.69 -4.19 -12.48
N TYR A 51 13.45 -3.99 -12.00
CA TYR A 51 12.36 -4.92 -12.25
C TYR A 51 11.99 -4.98 -13.73
N ASP A 52 11.83 -3.83 -14.39
CA ASP A 52 11.44 -3.74 -15.80
C ASP A 52 12.53 -4.30 -16.73
N GLU A 53 13.81 -4.08 -16.41
CA GLU A 53 14.93 -4.71 -17.12
C GLU A 53 14.93 -6.23 -17.00
N ALA A 54 14.61 -6.74 -15.80
CA ALA A 54 14.53 -8.18 -15.55
C ALA A 54 13.27 -8.83 -16.16
N HIS A 55 12.22 -8.05 -16.43
CA HIS A 55 10.92 -8.55 -16.91
C HIS A 55 10.43 -7.80 -18.16
N PRO A 56 11.15 -7.87 -19.30
CA PRO A 56 10.85 -7.05 -20.49
C PRO A 56 9.47 -7.32 -21.12
N GLN A 57 8.80 -8.42 -20.76
CA GLN A 57 7.45 -8.76 -21.22
C GLN A 57 6.36 -8.41 -20.19
N ALA A 58 6.74 -7.97 -19.01
CA ALA A 58 5.81 -7.73 -17.88
C ALA A 58 6.23 -6.50 -17.06
N HIS A 59 6.42 -5.36 -17.72
CA HIS A 59 6.75 -4.09 -17.06
C HIS A 59 5.75 -3.73 -15.97
N ILE A 60 6.23 -3.06 -14.93
CA ILE A 60 5.40 -2.54 -13.84
C ILE A 60 4.30 -1.63 -14.42
N LYS A 61 3.07 -1.82 -13.96
CA LYS A 61 1.95 -0.95 -14.27
C LYS A 61 1.62 -0.06 -13.09
N THR A 62 1.76 1.24 -13.28
CA THR A 62 1.44 2.24 -12.26
C THR A 62 -0.02 2.63 -12.35
N ILE A 63 -0.70 2.67 -11.21
CA ILE A 63 -2.08 3.13 -11.03
C ILE A 63 -2.04 4.33 -10.10
N VAL A 64 -2.70 5.43 -10.46
CA VAL A 64 -2.74 6.65 -9.64
C VAL A 64 -4.18 7.05 -9.41
N ILE A 65 -4.54 7.29 -8.16
CA ILE A 65 -5.87 7.78 -7.73
C ILE A 65 -5.75 9.11 -7.00
N GLY A 66 -6.86 9.73 -6.64
CA GLY A 66 -6.85 10.97 -5.86
C GLY A 66 -6.23 10.81 -4.47
N SER A 67 -5.65 11.89 -3.90
CA SER A 67 -4.89 11.88 -2.63
C SER A 67 -5.70 12.21 -1.39
N THR A 68 -6.97 12.58 -1.49
CA THR A 68 -7.76 13.01 -0.34
C THR A 68 -8.54 11.86 0.31
N ASP A 69 -8.91 12.00 1.59
CA ASP A 69 -9.79 11.02 2.28
C ASP A 69 -11.15 10.82 1.56
N THR A 70 -11.59 11.83 0.81
CA THR A 70 -12.77 11.74 -0.06
C THR A 70 -12.55 10.79 -1.25
N ALA A 71 -11.31 10.53 -1.64
CA ALA A 71 -10.96 9.54 -2.66
C ALA A 71 -10.99 8.09 -2.13
N LYS A 72 -11.12 7.88 -0.83
CA LYS A 72 -11.30 6.55 -0.23
C LYS A 72 -12.74 6.06 -0.41
N ASN A 73 -13.17 5.86 -1.64
CA ASN A 73 -14.57 5.58 -2.00
C ASN A 73 -14.68 4.50 -3.07
N ILE A 74 -15.93 4.13 -3.39
CA ILE A 74 -16.23 3.09 -4.40
C ILE A 74 -15.79 3.48 -5.81
N GLN A 75 -15.77 4.78 -6.15
CA GLN A 75 -15.34 5.24 -7.47
C GLN A 75 -13.85 4.96 -7.67
N SER A 76 -12.98 5.40 -6.76
CA SER A 76 -11.54 5.14 -6.82
C SER A 76 -11.24 3.63 -6.75
N LEU A 77 -12.00 2.86 -5.96
CA LEU A 77 -11.89 1.41 -5.93
C LEU A 77 -12.18 0.80 -7.32
N THR A 78 -13.23 1.28 -7.99
CA THR A 78 -13.59 0.85 -9.35
C THR A 78 -12.50 1.20 -10.36
N GLU A 79 -11.89 2.38 -10.24
CA GLU A 79 -10.75 2.80 -11.08
C GLU A 79 -9.56 1.84 -10.93
N VAL A 80 -9.24 1.43 -9.70
CA VAL A 80 -8.17 0.44 -9.46
C VAL A 80 -8.53 -0.91 -10.08
N TRP A 81 -9.75 -1.42 -9.88
CA TRP A 81 -10.17 -2.69 -10.50
C TRP A 81 -10.14 -2.63 -12.02
N GLN A 82 -10.59 -1.52 -12.60
CA GLN A 82 -10.57 -1.33 -14.05
C GLN A 82 -9.13 -1.32 -14.58
N ALA A 83 -8.24 -0.57 -13.94
CA ALA A 83 -6.82 -0.52 -14.31
C ALA A 83 -6.15 -1.90 -14.22
N LEU A 84 -6.43 -2.67 -13.17
CA LEU A 84 -5.97 -4.06 -13.05
C LEU A 84 -6.49 -4.92 -14.21
N SER A 85 -7.78 -4.81 -14.53
CA SER A 85 -8.42 -5.60 -15.58
C SER A 85 -7.88 -5.25 -16.97
N ASP A 86 -7.79 -3.97 -17.30
CA ASP A 86 -7.33 -3.47 -18.60
C ASP A 86 -5.87 -3.82 -18.88
N ASN A 87 -5.06 -3.93 -17.82
CA ASN A 87 -3.68 -4.37 -17.91
C ASN A 87 -3.52 -5.89 -17.68
N HIS A 88 -4.61 -6.64 -17.87
CA HIS A 88 -4.60 -8.12 -17.87
C HIS A 88 -4.10 -8.76 -16.56
N ALA A 89 -4.39 -8.13 -15.40
CA ALA A 89 -4.10 -8.74 -14.11
C ALA A 89 -4.80 -10.09 -13.97
N THR A 90 -4.09 -11.07 -13.45
CA THR A 90 -4.63 -12.39 -13.14
C THR A 90 -4.78 -12.57 -11.62
N ARG A 91 -5.24 -13.74 -11.17
CA ARG A 91 -5.27 -14.07 -9.74
C ARG A 91 -3.87 -14.28 -9.14
N HIS A 92 -2.85 -14.32 -9.97
CA HIS A 92 -1.45 -14.47 -9.56
C HIS A 92 -0.67 -13.16 -9.63
N SER A 93 -1.32 -12.05 -9.97
CA SER A 93 -0.67 -10.74 -9.99
C SER A 93 -0.39 -10.24 -8.58
N LEU A 94 0.59 -9.34 -8.47
CA LEU A 94 1.00 -8.69 -7.22
C LEU A 94 0.69 -7.20 -7.30
N LEU A 95 0.06 -6.66 -6.25
CA LEU A 95 -0.17 -5.23 -6.10
C LEU A 95 0.72 -4.67 -4.98
N ILE A 96 1.47 -3.62 -5.25
CA ILE A 96 2.23 -2.86 -4.24
C ILE A 96 1.49 -1.54 -3.99
N ASN A 97 0.96 -1.36 -2.79
CA ASN A 97 0.30 -0.14 -2.35
C ASN A 97 1.37 0.80 -1.76
N VAL A 98 1.60 1.94 -2.36
CA VAL A 98 2.58 2.93 -1.90
C VAL A 98 1.85 4.16 -1.41
N GLY A 99 1.66 4.27 -0.10
CA GLY A 99 0.91 5.39 0.47
C GLY A 99 0.69 5.33 1.97
N GLY A 100 -0.07 6.30 2.44
CA GLY A 100 -0.59 6.32 3.81
C GLY A 100 -1.82 5.42 3.97
N GLY A 101 -2.57 5.60 5.07
CA GLY A 101 -3.72 4.78 5.42
C GLY A 101 -4.79 4.70 4.32
N MET A 102 -5.02 5.78 3.58
CA MET A 102 -6.00 5.79 2.49
C MET A 102 -5.63 4.76 1.40
N ILE A 103 -4.39 4.78 0.93
CA ILE A 103 -3.89 3.88 -0.13
C ILE A 103 -3.79 2.44 0.37
N THR A 104 -3.30 2.22 1.59
CA THR A 104 -3.17 0.85 2.12
C THR A 104 -4.51 0.20 2.37
N ASP A 105 -5.52 0.94 2.84
CA ASP A 105 -6.88 0.45 3.05
C ASP A 105 -7.59 0.16 1.73
N LEU A 106 -7.64 1.15 0.82
CA LEU A 106 -8.35 1.01 -0.46
C LEU A 106 -7.65 -0.01 -1.37
N GLY A 107 -6.32 0.07 -1.49
CA GLY A 107 -5.54 -0.86 -2.32
C GLY A 107 -5.56 -2.29 -1.77
N GLY A 108 -5.52 -2.44 -0.43
CA GLY A 108 -5.70 -3.73 0.22
C GLY A 108 -7.08 -4.33 -0.06
N PHE A 109 -8.14 -3.51 0.00
CA PHE A 109 -9.50 -3.97 -0.34
C PHE A 109 -9.66 -4.25 -1.84
N ALA A 110 -9.03 -3.45 -2.71
CA ALA A 110 -8.97 -3.74 -4.14
C ALA A 110 -8.33 -5.10 -4.40
N ALA A 111 -7.18 -5.37 -3.79
CA ALA A 111 -6.50 -6.66 -3.92
C ALA A 111 -7.31 -7.82 -3.34
N ALA A 112 -7.92 -7.64 -2.16
CA ALA A 112 -8.72 -8.68 -1.50
C ALA A 112 -9.96 -9.10 -2.30
N SER A 113 -10.54 -8.18 -3.06
CA SER A 113 -11.80 -8.39 -3.80
C SER A 113 -11.58 -8.69 -5.29
N PHE A 114 -10.49 -8.22 -5.91
CA PHE A 114 -10.18 -8.48 -7.31
C PHE A 114 -9.92 -9.97 -7.54
N LYS A 115 -10.65 -10.58 -8.49
CA LYS A 115 -10.56 -12.03 -8.81
C LYS A 115 -10.63 -12.96 -7.58
N ARG A 116 -11.32 -12.55 -6.51
CA ARG A 116 -11.45 -13.24 -5.20
C ARG A 116 -10.15 -13.25 -4.38
N GLY A 117 -9.27 -12.30 -4.63
CA GLY A 117 -8.03 -12.06 -3.91
C GLY A 117 -6.78 -12.26 -4.77
N ILE A 118 -5.93 -11.22 -4.77
CA ILE A 118 -4.56 -11.27 -5.28
C ILE A 118 -3.61 -10.90 -4.13
N ASN A 119 -2.34 -11.29 -4.25
CA ASN A 119 -1.33 -10.90 -3.27
C ASN A 119 -1.07 -9.39 -3.32
N PHE A 120 -0.78 -8.80 -2.17
CA PHE A 120 -0.37 -7.41 -2.10
C PHE A 120 0.67 -7.14 -1.01
N ILE A 121 1.43 -6.06 -1.19
CA ILE A 121 2.41 -5.52 -0.26
C ILE A 121 2.00 -4.08 0.05
N ASN A 122 2.13 -3.66 1.30
CA ASN A 122 2.00 -2.26 1.69
C ASN A 122 3.37 -1.62 1.90
N VAL A 123 3.63 -0.50 1.26
CA VAL A 123 4.74 0.42 1.55
C VAL A 123 4.13 1.62 2.26
N ALA A 124 4.28 1.65 3.58
CA ALA A 124 3.71 2.71 4.42
C ALA A 124 4.55 4.00 4.29
N THR A 125 3.96 5.05 3.72
CA THR A 125 4.66 6.31 3.45
C THR A 125 4.30 7.43 4.44
N SER A 126 3.33 7.19 5.33
CA SER A 126 2.98 8.11 6.43
C SER A 126 3.20 7.45 7.79
N LEU A 127 3.44 8.25 8.82
CA LEU A 127 3.61 7.74 10.17
C LEU A 127 2.36 7.02 10.67
N LEU A 128 1.16 7.57 10.41
CA LEU A 128 -0.11 6.92 10.73
C LEU A 128 -0.26 5.57 10.01
N GLY A 129 0.12 5.50 8.74
CA GLY A 129 0.13 4.25 7.98
C GLY A 129 1.07 3.21 8.59
N ALA A 130 2.25 3.63 9.02
CA ALA A 130 3.27 2.74 9.58
C ALA A 130 2.90 2.17 10.95
N VAL A 131 2.21 2.96 11.81
CA VAL A 131 1.90 2.54 13.19
C VAL A 131 0.54 1.86 13.34
N ASP A 132 -0.38 2.02 12.39
CA ASP A 132 -1.74 1.46 12.49
C ASP A 132 -2.26 0.96 11.13
N ALA A 133 -2.53 1.85 10.18
CA ALA A 133 -3.39 1.55 9.04
C ALA A 133 -2.85 0.45 8.10
N ALA A 134 -1.54 0.38 7.85
CA ALA A 134 -0.97 -0.64 6.97
C ALA A 134 -0.84 -2.01 7.63
N VAL A 135 -0.97 -2.08 8.96
CA VAL A 135 -0.75 -3.28 9.78
C VAL A 135 -2.09 -3.84 10.27
N GLY A 136 -2.16 -5.13 10.51
CA GLY A 136 -3.36 -5.78 11.10
C GLY A 136 -4.42 -6.20 10.09
N GLY A 137 -4.24 -5.90 8.80
CA GLY A 137 -5.04 -6.45 7.71
C GLY A 137 -6.46 -5.90 7.59
N LYS A 138 -6.77 -4.79 8.24
CA LYS A 138 -8.02 -4.07 7.98
C LYS A 138 -7.89 -3.36 6.65
N THR A 139 -8.82 -3.59 5.74
CA THR A 139 -8.86 -2.95 4.43
C THR A 139 -10.26 -2.47 4.14
N GLY A 140 -10.43 -1.35 3.44
CA GLY A 140 -11.78 -0.87 3.18
C GLY A 140 -11.86 0.53 2.60
N ILE A 141 -13.12 0.95 2.41
CA ILE A 141 -13.50 2.23 1.84
C ILE A 141 -14.61 2.89 2.66
N ASN A 142 -14.80 4.16 2.41
CA ASN A 142 -15.94 4.93 2.95
C ASN A 142 -17.21 4.67 2.12
N LEU A 143 -18.37 4.78 2.74
CA LEU A 143 -19.68 4.74 2.09
C LEU A 143 -20.40 6.08 2.34
N GLY A 144 -20.42 6.94 1.34
CA GLY A 144 -20.94 8.29 1.50
C GLY A 144 -20.17 9.05 2.58
N SER A 145 -20.85 9.50 3.64
CA SER A 145 -20.23 10.19 4.79
C SER A 145 -19.71 9.24 5.89
N LEU A 146 -19.99 7.95 5.79
CA LEU A 146 -19.57 6.96 6.78
C LEU A 146 -18.16 6.46 6.46
N LYS A 147 -17.26 6.60 7.44
CA LYS A 147 -15.86 6.17 7.29
C LYS A 147 -15.70 4.66 7.53
N ASN A 148 -14.90 4.01 6.69
CA ASN A 148 -14.47 2.61 6.84
C ASN A 148 -15.63 1.61 6.95
N GLU A 149 -16.76 1.87 6.29
CA GLU A 149 -17.99 1.08 6.43
C GLU A 149 -17.95 -0.22 5.62
N ILE A 150 -17.22 -0.23 4.52
CA ILE A 150 -17.13 -1.39 3.63
C ILE A 150 -15.67 -1.84 3.54
N GLY A 151 -15.42 -3.12 3.76
CA GLY A 151 -14.06 -3.63 3.71
C GLY A 151 -13.95 -5.13 3.92
N ALA A 152 -12.72 -5.58 4.07
CA ALA A 152 -12.37 -6.96 4.34
C ALA A 152 -11.19 -7.05 5.32
N PHE A 153 -11.09 -8.16 6.03
CA PHE A 153 -9.88 -8.52 6.75
C PHE A 153 -8.96 -9.29 5.80
N ALA A 154 -7.97 -8.62 5.28
CA ALA A 154 -7.00 -9.17 4.34
C ALA A 154 -5.60 -8.66 4.70
N PRO A 155 -4.77 -9.47 5.37
CA PRO A 155 -3.40 -9.08 5.70
C PRO A 155 -2.55 -9.00 4.43
N ALA A 156 -1.77 -7.93 4.31
CA ALA A 156 -0.74 -7.81 3.27
C ALA A 156 0.30 -8.94 3.44
N SER A 157 0.90 -9.38 2.36
CA SER A 157 2.01 -10.35 2.40
C SER A 157 3.21 -9.79 3.17
N ALA A 158 3.45 -8.48 3.04
CA ALA A 158 4.42 -7.74 3.83
C ALA A 158 3.99 -6.27 3.97
N VAL A 159 4.43 -5.63 5.06
CA VAL A 159 4.38 -4.18 5.27
C VAL A 159 5.81 -3.69 5.35
N LEU A 160 6.19 -2.82 4.44
CA LEU A 160 7.53 -2.23 4.38
C LEU A 160 7.46 -0.80 4.89
N ILE A 161 8.35 -0.46 5.83
CA ILE A 161 8.41 0.84 6.49
C ILE A 161 9.81 1.40 6.33
N SER A 162 9.92 2.59 5.72
CA SER A 162 11.15 3.37 5.66
C SER A 162 10.90 4.80 6.09
N THR A 163 11.70 5.29 7.02
CA THR A 163 11.59 6.68 7.52
C THR A 163 11.91 7.72 6.45
N LYS A 164 12.57 7.35 5.35
CA LYS A 164 12.83 8.24 4.22
C LYS A 164 11.56 8.83 3.62
N PHE A 165 10.45 8.09 3.64
CA PHE A 165 9.17 8.62 3.16
C PHE A 165 8.59 9.71 4.06
N PHE A 166 8.98 9.75 5.33
CA PHE A 166 8.45 10.74 6.28
C PHE A 166 9.10 12.12 6.14
N GLU A 167 10.22 12.22 5.42
CA GLU A 167 10.93 13.49 5.19
C GLU A 167 10.09 14.51 4.40
N THR A 168 9.14 14.05 3.60
CA THR A 168 8.24 14.88 2.80
C THR A 168 6.86 15.06 3.41
N LEU A 169 6.59 14.45 4.58
CA LEU A 169 5.33 14.63 5.28
C LEU A 169 5.22 16.04 5.87
N ASP A 170 4.06 16.66 5.72
CA ASP A 170 3.75 17.88 6.43
C ASP A 170 3.60 17.65 7.94
N ARG A 171 3.60 18.74 8.69
CA ARG A 171 3.53 18.70 10.15
C ARG A 171 2.22 18.10 10.66
N GLU A 172 1.12 18.30 9.96
CA GLU A 172 -0.21 17.80 10.38
C GLU A 172 -0.25 16.28 10.28
N ASN A 173 0.23 15.71 9.18
CA ASN A 173 0.31 14.26 8.98
C ASN A 173 1.29 13.59 9.94
N LEU A 174 2.43 14.24 10.27
CA LEU A 174 3.34 13.75 11.32
C LEU A 174 2.67 13.74 12.69
N LEU A 175 1.98 14.81 13.08
CA LEU A 175 1.30 14.91 14.37
C LEU A 175 0.14 13.91 14.49
N SER A 176 -0.59 13.67 13.40
CA SER A 176 -1.65 12.67 13.33
C SER A 176 -1.10 11.26 13.62
N GLY A 177 -0.01 10.88 12.96
CA GLY A 177 0.65 9.60 13.22
C GLY A 177 1.23 9.50 14.64
N TYR A 178 1.79 10.59 15.15
CA TYR A 178 2.31 10.63 16.53
C TYR A 178 1.20 10.47 17.58
N ALA A 179 0.03 11.07 17.37
CA ALA A 179 -1.13 10.87 18.25
C ALA A 179 -1.56 9.40 18.29
N GLU A 180 -1.53 8.72 17.16
CA GLU A 180 -1.83 7.28 17.10
C GLU A 180 -0.76 6.43 17.80
N MET A 181 0.52 6.78 17.68
CA MET A 181 1.59 6.13 18.47
C MET A 181 1.36 6.26 19.97
N LEU A 182 0.99 7.47 20.43
CA LEU A 182 0.67 7.71 21.84
C LEU A 182 -0.54 6.88 22.29
N LYS A 183 -1.58 6.80 21.48
CA LYS A 183 -2.75 5.95 21.75
C LYS A 183 -2.33 4.49 21.94
N HIS A 184 -1.54 3.95 21.03
CA HIS A 184 -1.03 2.56 21.15
C HIS A 184 -0.17 2.38 22.39
N GLY A 185 0.73 3.33 22.71
CA GLY A 185 1.56 3.29 23.90
C GLY A 185 0.76 3.32 25.21
N ILE A 186 -0.37 4.01 25.26
CA ILE A 186 -1.25 4.06 26.44
C ILE A 186 -2.06 2.76 26.57
N LEU A 187 -2.46 2.16 25.44
CA LEU A 187 -3.29 0.95 25.42
C LEU A 187 -2.49 -0.35 25.54
N SER A 188 -1.19 -0.32 25.19
CA SER A 188 -0.31 -1.49 25.34
C SER A 188 0.16 -1.61 26.79
N ASN A 189 0.08 -2.82 27.36
CA ASN A 189 0.75 -3.10 28.62
C ASN A 189 2.27 -3.11 28.40
N GLU A 190 3.01 -2.53 29.37
CA GLU A 190 4.45 -2.76 29.44
C GLU A 190 4.72 -4.27 29.62
N GLN A 191 5.22 -4.90 28.57
CA GLN A 191 5.82 -6.24 28.61
C GLN A 191 7.25 -6.14 28.16
#